data_0f6251afe9daf2ebd9480439d2119348
#
_entry.id   0f6251afe9daf2ebd9480439d2119348
#
_cell.length_a   1.000
_cell.length_b   1.000
_cell.length_c   1.000
_cell.angle_alpha   90.00
_cell.angle_beta   90.00
_cell.angle_gamma   90.00
#
_symmetry.space_group_name_H-M   'P 1'
#
loop_
_entity.id
_entity.type
_entity.pdbx_description
1 polymer ?
#
loop_
_entity_poly.entity_id
_entity_poly.type
_entity_poly.pdbx_seq_one_letter_code
_entity_poly.pdbx_strand_id
1 'polypeptide(L)'
;MRINYNVSAMLSNNALSTNDDLLSKSLERLSSGLKINHAKDNPAGLAMSKRMNAQIEGLSVANQNASDGVSIIEIADGAMTEISEMLQRINELSVKAANGTMSDTDRATVQDEVKQLKEEITRISDVTEFNGQKLLNGEYDLKGYTNKQEVKVNYYSTDVPVKEYTIKSIPLTKDADGN
;
A
#
# COMPACT_ATOMS: atom_id res chain seq x y z
N MET A 1 52.20 1.04 66.86
CA MET A 1 51.66 0.21 65.73
C MET A 1 50.14 0.29 65.78
N ARG A 2 49.49 0.87 64.77
CA ARG A 2 48.02 0.86 64.64
C ARG A 2 47.64 -0.43 63.92
N ILE A 3 47.18 -1.40 64.65
CA ILE A 3 46.94 -2.78 64.14
C ILE A 3 45.53 -2.91 63.50
N ASN A 4 44.62 -1.95 63.75
CA ASN A 4 43.22 -2.11 63.41
C ASN A 4 42.76 -1.43 62.10
N TYR A 5 43.57 -0.55 61.49
CA TYR A 5 43.17 0.11 60.22
C TYR A 5 44.40 0.41 59.36
N ASN A 6 44.60 -0.37 58.31
CA ASN A 6 45.62 -0.06 57.29
C ASN A 6 44.95 0.81 56.17
N VAL A 7 45.00 2.13 56.35
CA VAL A 7 44.41 3.09 55.43
C VAL A 7 44.99 3.00 54.03
N SER A 8 46.28 2.69 53.91
CA SER A 8 46.94 2.50 52.61
C SER A 8 46.42 1.27 51.85
N ALA A 9 46.19 0.13 52.52
CA ALA A 9 45.61 -1.04 51.94
C ALA A 9 44.14 -0.82 51.52
N MET A 10 43.36 -0.08 52.30
CA MET A 10 42.00 0.26 51.99
C MET A 10 41.90 1.21 50.79
N LEU A 11 42.79 2.21 50.68
CA LEU A 11 42.87 3.09 49.49
C LEU A 11 43.26 2.30 48.23
N SER A 12 44.22 1.38 48.32
CA SER A 12 44.64 0.55 47.21
C SER A 12 43.52 -0.37 46.75
N ASN A 13 42.76 -0.95 47.69
CA ASN A 13 41.63 -1.83 47.37
C ASN A 13 40.50 -1.07 46.69
N ASN A 14 40.19 0.15 47.18
CA ASN A 14 39.19 1.01 46.53
C ASN A 14 39.61 1.46 45.14
N ALA A 15 40.91 1.79 44.93
CA ALA A 15 41.43 2.14 43.62
C ALA A 15 41.37 0.92 42.64
N LEU A 16 41.70 -0.28 43.11
CA LEU A 16 41.57 -1.50 42.35
C LEU A 16 40.14 -1.77 41.94
N SER A 17 39.17 -1.73 42.85
CA SER A 17 37.76 -1.89 42.56
C SER A 17 37.23 -0.87 41.55
N THR A 18 37.66 0.39 41.65
CA THR A 18 37.29 1.43 40.68
C THR A 18 37.85 1.14 39.28
N ASN A 19 39.10 0.67 39.21
CA ASN A 19 39.71 0.31 37.94
C ASN A 19 39.03 -0.90 37.30
N ASP A 20 38.65 -1.92 38.07
CA ASP A 20 37.93 -3.10 37.60
C ASP A 20 36.56 -2.70 37.07
N ASP A 21 35.84 -1.79 37.71
CA ASP A 21 34.55 -1.26 37.23
C ASP A 21 34.69 -0.48 35.91
N LEU A 22 35.74 0.35 35.77
CA LEU A 22 36.03 1.07 34.53
C LEU A 22 36.45 0.13 33.40
N LEU A 23 37.24 -0.88 33.70
CA LEU A 23 37.65 -1.91 32.73
C LEU A 23 36.44 -2.71 32.24
N SER A 24 35.57 -3.17 33.15
CA SER A 24 34.35 -3.90 32.84
C SER A 24 33.43 -3.08 31.95
N LYS A 25 33.22 -1.78 32.25
CA LYS A 25 32.43 -0.88 31.39
C LYS A 25 33.05 -0.69 30.01
N SER A 26 34.37 -0.60 29.94
CA SER A 26 35.06 -0.42 28.67
C SER A 26 34.96 -1.66 27.79
N LEU A 27 35.10 -2.85 28.39
CA LEU A 27 34.94 -4.15 27.72
C LEU A 27 33.50 -4.35 27.25
N GLU A 28 32.51 -3.97 28.06
CA GLU A 28 31.10 -4.02 27.69
C GLU A 28 30.79 -3.12 26.47
N ARG A 29 31.32 -1.89 26.47
CA ARG A 29 31.18 -0.96 25.32
C ARG A 29 31.87 -1.48 24.06
N LEU A 30 33.04 -2.07 24.22
CA LEU A 30 33.79 -2.64 23.10
C LEU A 30 33.08 -3.86 22.52
N SER A 31 32.56 -4.74 23.39
CA SER A 31 31.82 -5.93 22.98
C SER A 31 30.48 -5.62 22.29
N SER A 32 29.73 -4.64 22.81
CA SER A 32 28.45 -4.23 22.24
C SER A 32 28.58 -3.28 21.05
N GLY A 33 29.73 -2.60 20.91
CA GLY A 33 29.93 -1.52 19.93
C GLY A 33 29.14 -0.24 20.24
N LEU A 34 28.46 -0.19 21.39
CA LEU A 34 27.58 0.92 21.78
C LEU A 34 28.20 1.73 22.91
N LYS A 35 28.10 3.06 22.82
CA LYS A 35 28.55 3.96 23.86
C LYS A 35 27.64 3.95 25.10
N ILE A 36 26.34 3.70 24.93
CA ILE A 36 25.30 3.67 25.95
C ILE A 36 24.61 2.31 25.89
N ASN A 37 24.86 1.46 26.88
CA ASN A 37 24.29 0.11 26.96
C ASN A 37 23.12 0.07 27.95
N HIS A 38 23.25 0.78 29.07
CA HIS A 38 22.25 0.75 30.14
C HIS A 38 21.69 2.13 30.45
N ALA A 39 20.48 2.14 31.02
CA ALA A 39 19.84 3.37 31.48
C ALA A 39 20.69 4.13 32.53
N LYS A 40 21.49 3.41 33.31
CA LYS A 40 22.40 4.01 34.30
C LYS A 40 23.51 4.86 33.68
N ASP A 41 23.90 4.58 32.41
CA ASP A 41 24.97 5.31 31.73
C ASP A 41 24.50 6.70 31.26
N ASN A 42 23.33 6.74 30.63
CA ASN A 42 22.65 7.97 30.22
C ASN A 42 21.16 7.69 29.90
N PRO A 43 20.24 7.92 30.85
CA PRO A 43 18.82 7.61 30.65
C PRO A 43 18.19 8.45 29.54
N ALA A 44 18.54 9.73 29.43
CA ALA A 44 18.03 10.61 28.37
C ALA A 44 18.53 10.18 26.97
N GLY A 45 19.81 9.85 26.86
CA GLY A 45 20.43 9.36 25.63
C GLY A 45 19.85 8.02 25.19
N LEU A 46 19.63 7.09 26.12
CA LEU A 46 19.00 5.81 25.83
C LEU A 46 17.55 5.98 25.34
N ALA A 47 16.77 6.84 26.01
CA ALA A 47 15.39 7.12 25.59
C ALA A 47 15.34 7.74 24.19
N MET A 48 16.26 8.67 23.88
CA MET A 48 16.38 9.26 22.55
C MET A 48 16.77 8.23 21.49
N SER A 49 17.76 7.38 21.77
CA SER A 49 18.20 6.30 20.87
C SER A 49 17.07 5.31 20.59
N LYS A 50 16.31 4.87 21.59
CA LYS A 50 15.15 3.99 21.43
C LYS A 50 14.07 4.62 20.56
N ARG A 51 13.81 5.92 20.74
CA ARG A 51 12.84 6.66 19.93
C ARG A 51 13.30 6.79 18.48
N MET A 52 14.58 7.06 18.26
CA MET A 52 15.17 7.12 16.91
C MET A 52 15.13 5.76 16.23
N ASN A 53 15.44 4.67 16.94
CA ASN A 53 15.32 3.32 16.37
C ASN A 53 13.88 3.00 15.96
N ALA A 54 12.89 3.33 16.79
CA ALA A 54 11.49 3.14 16.44
C ALA A 54 11.08 3.98 15.21
N GLN A 55 11.63 5.20 15.08
CA GLN A 55 11.42 6.01 13.88
C GLN A 55 12.08 5.39 12.62
N ILE A 56 13.30 4.86 12.75
CA ILE A 56 14.01 4.19 11.65
C ILE A 56 13.24 2.95 11.19
N GLU A 57 12.76 2.13 12.13
CA GLU A 57 11.93 0.97 11.82
C GLU A 57 10.62 1.40 11.13
N GLY A 58 9.95 2.42 11.65
CA GLY A 58 8.75 2.98 11.02
C GLY A 58 8.98 3.52 9.60
N LEU A 59 10.10 4.22 9.39
CA LEU A 59 10.50 4.70 8.05
C LEU A 59 10.87 3.56 7.11
N SER A 60 11.51 2.50 7.63
CA SER A 60 11.82 1.30 6.85
C SER A 60 10.55 0.62 6.34
N VAL A 61 9.55 0.44 7.21
CA VAL A 61 8.24 -0.11 6.81
C VAL A 61 7.53 0.82 5.83
N ALA A 62 7.57 2.14 6.06
CA ALA A 62 6.99 3.10 5.13
C ALA A 62 7.64 3.05 3.73
N ASN A 63 8.96 2.86 3.67
CA ASN A 63 9.67 2.70 2.41
C ASN A 63 9.29 1.39 1.70
N GLN A 64 9.12 0.29 2.44
CA GLN A 64 8.60 -0.96 1.88
C GLN A 64 7.19 -0.79 1.33
N ASN A 65 6.29 -0.18 2.09
CA ASN A 65 4.92 0.09 1.63
C ASN A 65 4.89 0.99 0.38
N ALA A 66 5.81 1.96 0.29
CA ALA A 66 5.94 2.79 -0.91
C ALA A 66 6.43 1.97 -2.12
N SER A 67 7.38 1.06 -1.92
CA SER A 67 7.86 0.15 -2.98
C SER A 67 6.75 -0.79 -3.46
N ASP A 68 5.95 -1.33 -2.54
CA ASP A 68 4.79 -2.16 -2.88
C ASP A 68 3.75 -1.34 -3.66
N GLY A 69 3.53 -0.08 -3.27
CA GLY A 69 2.67 0.83 -4.00
C GLY A 69 3.14 1.11 -5.44
N VAL A 70 4.45 1.27 -5.64
CA VAL A 70 5.02 1.40 -6.98
C VAL A 70 4.78 0.14 -7.80
N SER A 71 4.99 -1.04 -7.23
CA SER A 71 4.75 -2.32 -7.91
C SER A 71 3.28 -2.51 -8.32
N ILE A 72 2.35 -2.08 -7.48
CA ILE A 72 0.90 -2.09 -7.82
C ILE A 72 0.64 -1.20 -9.04
N ILE A 73 1.22 0.00 -9.07
CA ILE A 73 1.04 0.95 -10.18
C ILE A 73 1.68 0.39 -11.47
N GLU A 74 2.86 -0.22 -11.38
CA GLU A 74 3.54 -0.82 -12.54
C GLU A 74 2.71 -1.96 -13.16
N ILE A 75 2.09 -2.82 -12.35
CA ILE A 75 1.21 -3.89 -12.83
C ILE A 75 -0.05 -3.30 -13.49
N ALA A 76 -0.65 -2.29 -12.87
CA ALA A 76 -1.82 -1.63 -13.42
C ALA A 76 -1.50 -0.90 -14.73
N ASP A 77 -0.35 -0.22 -14.81
CA ASP A 77 0.11 0.49 -16.01
C ASP A 77 0.38 -0.48 -17.17
N GLY A 78 1.01 -1.62 -16.88
CA GLY A 78 1.20 -2.69 -17.87
C GLY A 78 -0.12 -3.17 -18.45
N ALA A 79 -1.09 -3.49 -17.60
CA ALA A 79 -2.42 -3.93 -18.03
C ALA A 79 -3.18 -2.84 -18.82
N MET A 80 -3.08 -1.58 -18.39
CA MET A 80 -3.68 -0.44 -19.10
C MET A 80 -3.05 -0.19 -20.47
N THR A 81 -1.77 -0.48 -20.63
CA THR A 81 -1.07 -0.39 -21.92
C THR A 81 -1.64 -1.42 -22.90
N GLU A 82 -1.80 -2.69 -22.47
CA GLU A 82 -2.41 -3.73 -23.30
C GLU A 82 -3.87 -3.39 -23.68
N ILE A 83 -4.66 -2.88 -22.73
CA ILE A 83 -6.03 -2.41 -23.00
C ILE A 83 -6.02 -1.27 -24.02
N SER A 84 -5.10 -0.34 -23.94
CA SER A 84 -4.97 0.78 -24.86
C SER A 84 -4.65 0.31 -26.29
N GLU A 85 -3.77 -0.68 -26.45
CA GLU A 85 -3.47 -1.28 -27.75
C GLU A 85 -4.69 -1.99 -28.36
N MET A 86 -5.45 -2.72 -27.55
CA MET A 86 -6.68 -3.34 -27.99
C MET A 86 -7.76 -2.32 -28.38
N LEU A 87 -7.89 -1.22 -27.66
CA LEU A 87 -8.80 -0.13 -28.01
C LEU A 87 -8.38 0.55 -29.32
N GLN A 88 -7.09 0.73 -29.57
CA GLN A 88 -6.59 1.20 -30.85
C GLN A 88 -6.97 0.25 -31.98
N ARG A 89 -6.81 -1.08 -31.75
CA ARG A 89 -7.21 -2.10 -32.73
C ARG A 89 -8.70 -2.07 -33.01
N ILE A 90 -9.54 -1.94 -31.97
CA ILE A 90 -11.00 -1.78 -32.15
C ILE A 90 -11.32 -0.54 -32.98
N ASN A 91 -10.62 0.58 -32.77
CA ASN A 91 -10.80 1.80 -33.53
C ASN A 91 -10.43 1.58 -35.03
N GLU A 92 -9.29 0.95 -35.31
CA GLU A 92 -8.88 0.61 -36.69
C GLU A 92 -9.92 -0.27 -37.38
N LEU A 93 -10.41 -1.32 -36.71
CA LEU A 93 -11.44 -2.22 -37.21
C LEU A 93 -12.76 -1.48 -37.46
N SER A 94 -13.13 -0.57 -36.58
CA SER A 94 -14.35 0.23 -36.71
C SER A 94 -14.27 1.18 -37.91
N VAL A 95 -13.13 1.85 -38.10
CA VAL A 95 -12.90 2.70 -39.28
C VAL A 95 -12.90 1.86 -40.58
N LYS A 96 -12.30 0.67 -40.54
CA LYS A 96 -12.30 -0.25 -41.68
C LYS A 96 -13.72 -0.72 -42.00
N ALA A 97 -14.54 -1.10 -41.01
CA ALA A 97 -15.90 -1.50 -41.19
C ALA A 97 -16.83 -0.39 -41.68
N ALA A 98 -16.55 0.85 -41.37
CA ALA A 98 -17.30 2.03 -41.83
C ALA A 98 -17.11 2.28 -43.36
N ASN A 99 -16.10 1.68 -43.96
CA ASN A 99 -15.84 1.85 -45.40
C ASN A 99 -16.91 1.12 -46.23
N GLY A 100 -17.48 1.82 -47.21
CA GLY A 100 -18.55 1.30 -48.09
C GLY A 100 -18.12 0.19 -49.04
N THR A 101 -16.84 -0.18 -49.12
CA THR A 101 -16.31 -1.26 -49.95
C THR A 101 -16.38 -2.65 -49.32
N MET A 102 -16.76 -2.75 -48.03
CA MET A 102 -16.84 -4.04 -47.32
C MET A 102 -18.21 -4.71 -47.53
N SER A 103 -18.19 -6.01 -47.76
CA SER A 103 -19.40 -6.84 -47.82
C SER A 103 -19.99 -7.07 -46.40
N ASP A 104 -21.26 -7.47 -46.33
CA ASP A 104 -21.90 -7.75 -45.02
C ASP A 104 -21.22 -8.93 -44.30
N THR A 105 -20.71 -9.92 -45.04
CA THR A 105 -19.93 -11.05 -44.50
C THR A 105 -18.60 -10.59 -43.90
N ASP A 106 -17.91 -9.66 -44.57
CA ASP A 106 -16.66 -9.09 -44.03
C ASP A 106 -16.91 -8.27 -42.78
N ARG A 107 -18.00 -7.49 -42.72
CA ARG A 107 -18.42 -6.74 -41.55
C ARG A 107 -18.74 -7.64 -40.36
N ALA A 108 -19.40 -8.81 -40.62
CA ALA A 108 -19.65 -9.78 -39.58
C ALA A 108 -18.35 -10.34 -38.99
N THR A 109 -17.36 -10.66 -39.85
CA THR A 109 -16.03 -11.11 -39.38
C THR A 109 -15.32 -10.05 -38.53
N VAL A 110 -15.37 -8.77 -38.93
CA VAL A 110 -14.81 -7.67 -38.15
C VAL A 110 -15.56 -7.53 -36.81
N GLN A 111 -16.88 -7.71 -36.80
CA GLN A 111 -17.67 -7.66 -35.58
C GLN A 111 -17.28 -8.78 -34.60
N ASP A 112 -16.99 -9.98 -35.09
CA ASP A 112 -16.51 -11.11 -34.28
C ASP A 112 -15.12 -10.80 -33.70
N GLU A 113 -14.21 -10.18 -34.47
CA GLU A 113 -12.89 -9.76 -33.97
C GLU A 113 -13.04 -8.68 -32.86
N VAL A 114 -13.91 -7.69 -33.05
CA VAL A 114 -14.19 -6.67 -32.03
C VAL A 114 -14.79 -7.29 -30.76
N LYS A 115 -15.64 -8.29 -30.89
CA LYS A 115 -16.20 -9.04 -29.77
C LYS A 115 -15.12 -9.75 -28.98
N GLN A 116 -14.19 -10.43 -29.64
CA GLN A 116 -13.07 -11.13 -29.00
C GLN A 116 -12.15 -10.13 -28.28
N LEU A 117 -11.84 -9.00 -28.89
CA LEU A 117 -11.04 -7.94 -28.24
C LEU A 117 -11.74 -7.37 -26.99
N LYS A 118 -13.08 -7.18 -27.03
CA LYS A 118 -13.84 -6.78 -25.84
C LYS A 118 -13.80 -7.83 -24.73
N GLU A 119 -13.93 -9.10 -25.08
CA GLU A 119 -13.85 -10.19 -24.10
C GLU A 119 -12.45 -10.24 -23.47
N GLU A 120 -11.41 -10.00 -24.25
CA GLU A 120 -10.04 -9.95 -23.75
C GLU A 120 -9.78 -8.75 -22.84
N ILE A 121 -10.30 -7.55 -23.17
CA ILE A 121 -10.25 -6.38 -22.27
C ILE A 121 -10.92 -6.70 -20.92
N THR A 122 -12.10 -7.34 -20.97
CA THR A 122 -12.80 -7.76 -19.75
C THR A 122 -11.98 -8.77 -18.96
N ARG A 123 -11.37 -9.74 -19.65
CA ARG A 123 -10.51 -10.74 -19.01
C ARG A 123 -9.32 -10.08 -18.32
N ILE A 124 -8.63 -9.12 -18.96
CA ILE A 124 -7.50 -8.40 -18.35
C ILE A 124 -7.96 -7.64 -17.12
N SER A 125 -9.10 -6.95 -17.21
CA SER A 125 -9.67 -6.23 -16.05
C SER A 125 -9.96 -7.17 -14.87
N ASP A 126 -10.45 -8.37 -15.15
CA ASP A 126 -10.82 -9.34 -14.10
C ASP A 126 -9.64 -10.14 -13.57
N VAL A 127 -8.56 -10.31 -14.35
CA VAL A 127 -7.40 -11.12 -13.97
C VAL A 127 -6.31 -10.27 -13.33
N THR A 128 -6.19 -8.97 -13.68
CA THR A 128 -5.14 -8.10 -13.13
C THR A 128 -5.32 -7.93 -11.63
N GLU A 129 -4.40 -8.54 -10.88
CA GLU A 129 -4.43 -8.53 -9.42
C GLU A 129 -3.03 -8.36 -8.82
N PHE A 130 -2.97 -7.83 -7.62
CA PHE A 130 -1.78 -7.79 -6.77
C PHE A 130 -2.12 -8.38 -5.41
N ASN A 131 -1.38 -9.40 -4.99
CA ASN A 131 -1.62 -10.09 -3.71
C ASN A 131 -3.08 -10.53 -3.49
N GLY A 132 -3.75 -11.00 -4.57
CA GLY A 132 -5.15 -11.45 -4.53
C GLY A 132 -6.18 -10.32 -4.56
N GLN A 133 -5.76 -9.07 -4.71
CA GLN A 133 -6.64 -7.91 -4.83
C GLN A 133 -6.72 -7.48 -6.29
N LYS A 134 -7.94 -7.42 -6.82
CA LYS A 134 -8.21 -6.99 -8.20
C LYS A 134 -7.99 -5.48 -8.32
N LEU A 135 -7.19 -5.06 -9.31
CA LEU A 135 -6.83 -3.65 -9.46
C LEU A 135 -7.77 -2.88 -10.38
N LEU A 136 -8.32 -3.52 -11.41
CA LEU A 136 -9.05 -2.87 -12.51
C LEU A 136 -10.55 -3.22 -12.56
N ASN A 137 -11.07 -3.99 -11.61
CA ASN A 137 -12.49 -4.40 -11.59
C ASN A 137 -13.43 -3.36 -10.96
N GLY A 138 -12.94 -2.17 -10.59
CA GLY A 138 -13.72 -1.13 -9.91
C GLY A 138 -13.88 -1.33 -8.40
N GLU A 139 -13.20 -2.31 -7.80
CA GLU A 139 -13.31 -2.57 -6.36
C GLU A 139 -12.66 -1.47 -5.51
N TYR A 140 -11.65 -0.78 -6.09
CA TYR A 140 -10.97 0.39 -5.53
C TYR A 140 -11.58 1.73 -5.94
N ASP A 141 -12.69 1.70 -6.66
CA ASP A 141 -13.36 2.93 -7.05
C ASP A 141 -13.98 3.66 -5.85
N LEU A 142 -14.22 4.96 -6.03
CA LEU A 142 -14.85 5.79 -5.03
C LEU A 142 -16.24 5.23 -4.67
N LYS A 143 -16.35 4.59 -3.51
CA LYS A 143 -17.61 3.99 -3.04
C LYS A 143 -18.35 4.99 -2.17
N GLY A 144 -19.58 5.33 -2.54
CA GLY A 144 -20.48 6.09 -1.70
C GLY A 144 -21.03 5.22 -0.55
N TYR A 145 -21.15 5.82 0.63
CA TYR A 145 -21.77 5.16 1.77
C TYR A 145 -23.21 5.64 1.92
N THR A 146 -24.14 4.70 2.08
CA THR A 146 -25.54 5.01 2.38
C THR A 146 -25.83 4.64 3.84
N ASN A 147 -26.82 5.32 4.41
CA ASN A 147 -27.31 4.99 5.76
C ASN A 147 -28.25 3.79 5.79
N LYS A 148 -28.52 3.15 4.64
CA LYS A 148 -29.32 1.93 4.51
C LYS A 148 -28.50 0.83 3.87
N GLN A 149 -28.49 -0.34 4.54
CA GLN A 149 -27.70 -1.50 4.15
C GLN A 149 -28.15 -2.15 2.83
N GLU A 150 -29.38 -1.87 2.40
CA GLU A 150 -29.97 -2.40 1.16
C GLU A 150 -29.59 -1.61 -0.10
N VAL A 151 -29.07 -0.38 0.08
CA VAL A 151 -28.68 0.50 -1.03
C VAL A 151 -27.15 0.60 -1.11
N LYS A 152 -26.57 0.04 -2.15
CA LYS A 152 -25.15 0.14 -2.42
C LYS A 152 -24.91 1.20 -3.51
N VAL A 153 -24.02 2.16 -3.22
CA VAL A 153 -23.52 3.08 -4.24
C VAL A 153 -22.22 2.49 -4.76
N ASN A 154 -22.25 1.96 -5.98
CA ASN A 154 -21.10 1.29 -6.59
C ASN A 154 -20.10 2.28 -7.19
N TYR A 155 -20.57 3.47 -7.56
CA TYR A 155 -19.75 4.47 -8.22
C TYR A 155 -20.32 5.88 -8.01
N TYR A 156 -19.44 6.87 -7.83
CA TYR A 156 -19.80 8.28 -7.96
C TYR A 156 -18.62 9.08 -8.54
N SER A 157 -18.94 10.14 -9.31
CA SER A 157 -17.92 11.03 -9.86
C SER A 157 -17.37 11.97 -8.80
N THR A 158 -16.08 12.33 -8.92
CA THR A 158 -15.44 13.37 -8.11
C THR A 158 -16.10 14.76 -8.25
N ASP A 159 -16.89 14.95 -9.31
CA ASP A 159 -17.63 16.19 -9.54
C ASP A 159 -18.91 16.31 -8.68
N VAL A 160 -19.28 15.23 -7.99
CA VAL A 160 -20.42 15.26 -7.07
C VAL A 160 -19.97 15.92 -5.76
N PRO A 161 -20.51 17.09 -5.38
CA PRO A 161 -20.10 17.76 -4.15
C PRO A 161 -20.43 16.91 -2.93
N VAL A 162 -19.53 16.92 -1.94
CA VAL A 162 -19.72 16.20 -0.66
C VAL A 162 -20.88 16.84 0.11
N LYS A 163 -22.08 16.26 -0.03
CA LYS A 163 -23.29 16.66 0.71
C LYS A 163 -24.20 15.46 0.91
N GLU A 164 -25.18 15.60 1.79
CA GLU A 164 -26.19 14.57 1.98
C GLU A 164 -27.18 14.58 0.80
N TYR A 165 -27.34 13.43 0.16
CA TYR A 165 -28.30 13.21 -0.93
C TYR A 165 -29.42 12.31 -0.44
N THR A 166 -30.67 12.76 -0.60
CA THR A 166 -31.84 11.96 -0.27
C THR A 166 -32.33 11.24 -1.52
N ILE A 167 -32.21 9.91 -1.54
CA ILE A 167 -32.79 9.09 -2.61
C ILE A 167 -34.26 8.85 -2.29
N LYS A 168 -35.15 9.39 -3.10
CA LYS A 168 -36.59 9.08 -3.04
C LYS A 168 -36.86 7.91 -3.97
N SER A 169 -37.36 6.79 -3.44
CA SER A 169 -37.88 5.71 -4.26
C SER A 169 -39.15 6.22 -4.99
N ILE A 170 -39.09 6.22 -6.30
CA ILE A 170 -40.28 6.43 -7.13
C ILE A 170 -40.93 5.03 -7.21
N PRO A 171 -42.18 4.84 -6.66
CA PRO A 171 -42.84 3.57 -6.85
C PRO A 171 -43.07 3.38 -8.36
N LEU A 172 -42.57 2.28 -8.88
CA LEU A 172 -42.92 1.85 -10.23
C LEU A 172 -44.44 1.59 -10.21
N THR A 173 -45.20 2.49 -10.77
CA THR A 173 -46.60 2.21 -11.10
C THR A 173 -46.55 1.10 -12.13
N LYS A 174 -47.05 -0.10 -11.76
CA LYS A 174 -47.33 -1.14 -12.76
C LYS A 174 -48.25 -0.54 -13.80
N ASP A 175 -47.85 -0.57 -15.04
CA ASP A 175 -48.72 -0.27 -16.15
C ASP A 175 -49.94 -1.19 -16.09
N ALA A 176 -51.06 -0.73 -16.66
CA ALA A 176 -52.35 -1.42 -16.60
C ALA A 176 -52.33 -2.87 -17.14
N ASP A 177 -51.21 -3.25 -17.76
CA ASP A 177 -50.96 -4.56 -18.35
C ASP A 177 -50.13 -5.51 -17.47
N GLY A 178 -49.79 -5.11 -16.23
CA GLY A 178 -49.23 -5.98 -15.21
C GLY A 178 -47.71 -6.30 -15.37
N ASN A 179 -47.00 -5.61 -16.26
CA ASN A 179 -45.56 -5.79 -16.51
C ASN A 179 -44.73 -4.82 -15.68
#